data_ed38f4a373f7845f8d5411ea045c7423
#
_entry.id   ed38f4a373f7845f8d5411ea045c7423
#
_cell.length_a   1.000
_cell.length_b   1.000
_cell.length_c   1.000
_cell.angle_alpha   90.00
_cell.angle_beta   90.00
_cell.angle_gamma   90.00
#
_symmetry.space_group_name_H-M   'P 1'
#
loop_
_entity.id
_entity.type
_entity.pdbx_description
1 polymer ?
#
loop_
_entity_poly.entity_id
_entity_poly.type
_entity_poly.pdbx_seq_one_letter_code
_entity_poly.pdbx_strand_id
1 'polypeptide(L)'
;MSEQQPQPVNIKLHQKSRILELEYDDGMHFELPCEYLRVFSPSADVKGHGPGQAVLQVGKEKVNIKEIEPVGNYAVKLIFDDGHATGLYSWSYLYELGIEHDNNWMDYLDALKQAGHIRNTND
;
A
#
# COMPACT_ATOMS: atom_id res chain seq x y z
N MET A 1 11.18 14.78 -25.39
CA MET A 1 11.97 14.04 -24.43
C MET A 1 11.04 13.37 -23.45
N SER A 2 11.06 12.07 -23.41
CA SER A 2 10.19 11.35 -22.49
C SER A 2 10.84 11.31 -21.12
N GLU A 3 10.11 11.70 -20.11
CA GLU A 3 10.56 11.52 -18.74
C GLU A 3 10.33 10.06 -18.37
N GLN A 4 11.39 9.42 -17.97
CA GLN A 4 11.28 8.05 -17.52
C GLN A 4 10.80 8.05 -16.07
N GLN A 5 9.74 7.30 -15.83
CA GLN A 5 9.28 7.09 -14.45
C GLN A 5 10.32 6.27 -13.70
N PRO A 6 10.56 6.57 -12.41
CA PRO A 6 11.42 5.73 -11.61
C PRO A 6 10.93 4.28 -11.60
N GLN A 7 11.87 3.35 -11.67
CA GLN A 7 11.57 1.92 -11.67
C GLN A 7 12.23 1.27 -10.47
N PRO A 8 11.57 0.30 -9.85
CA PRO A 8 12.20 -0.40 -8.72
C PRO A 8 13.34 -1.27 -9.20
N VAL A 9 14.45 -1.19 -8.49
CA VAL A 9 15.61 -2.04 -8.72
C VAL A 9 15.71 -3.14 -7.67
N ASN A 10 14.96 -3.03 -6.58
CA ASN A 10 14.95 -4.04 -5.54
C ASN A 10 13.61 -4.01 -4.81
N ILE A 11 13.04 -5.18 -4.55
CA ILE A 11 11.80 -5.35 -3.80
C ILE A 11 12.03 -6.48 -2.81
N LYS A 12 11.83 -6.21 -1.52
CA LYS A 12 11.98 -7.21 -0.48
C LYS A 12 10.78 -7.20 0.45
N LEU A 13 10.21 -8.38 0.65
CA LEU A 13 9.12 -8.53 1.62
C LEU A 13 9.68 -9.03 2.94
N HIS A 14 9.49 -8.23 3.98
CA HIS A 14 9.87 -8.59 5.34
C HIS A 14 8.62 -9.03 6.10
N GLN A 15 8.30 -10.31 6.02
CA GLN A 15 7.06 -10.82 6.59
C GLN A 15 7.02 -10.74 8.11
N LYS A 16 8.15 -10.86 8.76
CA LYS A 16 8.22 -10.81 10.21
C LYS A 16 7.86 -9.42 10.75
N SER A 17 8.36 -8.38 10.09
CA SER A 17 8.07 -6.99 10.47
C SER A 17 6.88 -6.41 9.71
N ARG A 18 6.33 -7.13 8.74
CA ARG A 18 5.19 -6.71 7.90
C ARG A 18 5.49 -5.42 7.16
N ILE A 19 6.63 -5.42 6.46
CA ILE A 19 7.10 -4.25 5.70
C ILE A 19 7.48 -4.70 4.30
N LEU A 20 7.07 -3.94 3.30
CA LEU A 20 7.54 -4.08 1.93
C LEU A 20 8.61 -3.02 1.68
N GLU A 21 9.82 -3.45 1.41
CA GLU A 21 10.93 -2.58 1.13
C GLU A 21 11.11 -2.43 -0.37
N LEU A 22 11.24 -1.19 -0.82
CA LEU A 22 11.38 -0.85 -2.24
C LEU A 22 12.56 0.09 -2.43
N GLU A 23 13.40 -0.21 -3.40
CA GLU A 23 14.48 0.68 -3.81
C GLU A 23 14.29 0.98 -5.29
N TYR A 24 14.34 2.27 -5.65
CA TYR A 24 14.12 2.72 -7.01
C TYR A 24 15.43 3.17 -7.66
N ASP A 25 15.44 3.22 -8.98
CA ASP A 25 16.65 3.54 -9.75
C ASP A 25 17.08 5.01 -9.62
N ASP A 26 16.22 5.87 -9.07
CA ASP A 26 16.58 7.26 -8.76
C ASP A 26 17.20 7.42 -7.37
N GLY A 27 17.44 6.31 -6.66
CA GLY A 27 18.01 6.32 -5.33
C GLY A 27 17.01 6.39 -4.20
N MET A 28 15.72 6.54 -4.51
CA MET A 28 14.70 6.57 -3.45
C MET A 28 14.51 5.19 -2.86
N HIS A 29 14.37 5.16 -1.54
CA HIS A 29 14.20 3.93 -0.77
C HIS A 29 13.00 4.10 0.15
N PHE A 30 12.10 3.13 0.13
CA PHE A 30 10.88 3.16 0.94
C PHE A 30 10.73 1.87 1.73
N GLU A 31 10.22 1.99 2.95
CA GLU A 31 9.80 0.86 3.76
C GLU A 31 8.33 1.06 4.10
N LEU A 32 7.45 0.37 3.39
CA LEU A 32 6.01 0.59 3.49
C LEU A 32 5.36 -0.52 4.30
N PRO A 33 4.69 -0.18 5.41
CA PRO A 33 3.97 -1.19 6.20
C PRO A 33 2.87 -1.87 5.40
N CYS A 34 2.68 -3.15 5.63
CA CYS A 34 1.62 -3.90 4.95
C CYS A 34 0.23 -3.31 5.23
N GLU A 35 0.00 -2.83 6.45
CA GLU A 35 -1.25 -2.16 6.80
C GLU A 35 -1.49 -0.97 5.88
N TYR A 36 -0.48 -0.14 5.69
CA TYR A 36 -0.57 1.04 4.83
C TYR A 36 -0.93 0.64 3.39
N LEU A 37 -0.23 -0.35 2.85
CA LEU A 37 -0.48 -0.82 1.49
C LEU A 37 -1.89 -1.41 1.35
N ARG A 38 -2.36 -2.11 2.37
CA ARG A 38 -3.70 -2.70 2.36
C ARG A 38 -4.79 -1.62 2.40
N VAL A 39 -4.60 -0.62 3.25
CA VAL A 39 -5.56 0.48 3.43
C VAL A 39 -5.66 1.32 2.16
N PHE A 40 -4.56 1.50 1.46
CA PHE A 40 -4.51 2.30 0.24
C PHE A 40 -4.47 1.45 -1.03
N SER A 41 -5.03 0.25 -0.96
CA SER A 41 -5.13 -0.63 -2.14
C SER A 41 -5.84 0.10 -3.28
N PRO A 42 -5.32 -0.02 -4.52
CA PRO A 42 -5.97 0.61 -5.69
C PRO A 42 -7.18 -0.16 -6.19
N SER A 43 -7.55 -1.25 -5.52
CA SER A 43 -8.70 -2.04 -5.88
C SER A 43 -10.00 -1.24 -5.72
N ALA A 44 -11.00 -1.50 -6.56
CA ALA A 44 -12.31 -0.90 -6.45
C ALA A 44 -13.00 -1.25 -5.12
N ASP A 45 -12.65 -2.40 -4.52
CA ASP A 45 -13.17 -2.79 -3.20
C ASP A 45 -12.80 -1.77 -2.12
N VAL A 46 -11.72 -1.02 -2.32
CA VAL A 46 -11.23 -0.02 -1.38
C VAL A 46 -11.56 1.38 -1.87
N LYS A 47 -11.21 1.68 -3.13
CA LYS A 47 -11.40 3.02 -3.70
C LYS A 47 -12.85 3.33 -4.02
N GLY A 48 -13.70 2.32 -4.19
CA GLY A 48 -15.06 2.50 -4.66
C GLY A 48 -15.09 2.72 -6.18
N HIS A 49 -16.27 3.00 -6.69
CA HIS A 49 -16.49 3.14 -8.12
C HIS A 49 -16.60 4.60 -8.58
N GLY A 50 -16.38 5.54 -7.67
CA GLY A 50 -16.43 6.97 -8.01
C GLY A 50 -16.05 7.84 -6.83
N PRO A 51 -16.01 9.16 -7.04
CA PRO A 51 -15.64 10.09 -5.98
C PRO A 51 -16.56 9.94 -4.75
N GLY A 52 -15.96 9.94 -3.58
CA GLY A 52 -16.72 9.84 -2.34
C GLY A 52 -17.18 8.44 -1.98
N GLN A 53 -16.82 7.42 -2.78
CA GLN A 53 -17.25 6.05 -2.54
C GLN A 53 -16.15 5.15 -1.97
N ALA A 54 -15.02 5.74 -1.60
CA ALA A 54 -13.96 4.99 -0.96
C ALA A 54 -14.45 4.38 0.36
N VAL A 55 -14.06 3.14 0.60
CA VAL A 55 -14.47 2.39 1.78
C VAL A 55 -13.36 2.46 2.82
N LEU A 56 -13.67 3.03 3.99
CA LEU A 56 -12.69 3.11 5.07
C LEU A 56 -12.36 1.71 5.55
N GLN A 57 -11.08 1.37 5.47
CA GLN A 57 -10.60 0.07 5.90
C GLN A 57 -10.31 0.10 7.39
N VAL A 58 -10.83 -0.88 8.14
CA VAL A 58 -10.62 -0.98 9.58
C VAL A 58 -10.14 -2.38 9.92
N GLY A 59 -9.45 -2.50 11.06
CA GLY A 59 -9.01 -3.81 11.54
C GLY A 59 -7.86 -4.40 10.74
N LYS A 60 -7.05 -3.57 10.07
CA LYS A 60 -5.96 -4.05 9.20
C LYS A 60 -4.58 -3.98 9.85
N GLU A 61 -4.52 -3.73 11.15
CA GLU A 61 -3.26 -3.48 11.85
C GLU A 61 -2.29 -4.65 11.78
N LYS A 62 -2.79 -5.87 11.65
CA LYS A 62 -1.95 -7.08 11.65
C LYS A 62 -1.89 -7.78 10.30
N VAL A 63 -2.39 -7.12 9.25
CA VAL A 63 -2.38 -7.72 7.92
C VAL A 63 -0.95 -7.88 7.42
N ASN A 64 -0.71 -8.97 6.71
CA ASN A 64 0.58 -9.27 6.12
C ASN A 64 0.40 -9.57 4.64
N ILE A 65 1.47 -9.48 3.88
CA ILE A 65 1.48 -9.88 2.48
C ILE A 65 1.96 -11.33 2.43
N LYS A 66 1.16 -12.20 1.82
CA LYS A 66 1.51 -13.61 1.65
C LYS A 66 2.38 -13.82 0.42
N GLU A 67 2.07 -13.12 -0.66
CA GLU A 67 2.71 -13.30 -1.95
C GLU A 67 2.72 -12.00 -2.72
N ILE A 68 3.73 -11.86 -3.59
CA ILE A 68 3.83 -10.77 -4.55
C ILE A 68 3.89 -11.41 -5.93
N GLU A 69 2.94 -11.05 -6.81
CA GLU A 69 2.90 -11.57 -8.17
C GLU A 69 3.19 -10.45 -9.16
N PRO A 70 4.26 -10.55 -9.94
CA PRO A 70 4.51 -9.54 -10.97
C PRO A 70 3.40 -9.55 -12.02
N VAL A 71 3.05 -8.35 -12.50
CA VAL A 71 2.08 -8.19 -13.59
C VAL A 71 2.77 -7.38 -14.67
N GLY A 72 3.11 -8.06 -15.78
CA GLY A 72 3.94 -7.45 -16.80
C GLY A 72 5.24 -6.95 -16.19
N ASN A 73 5.73 -5.82 -16.68
CA ASN A 73 6.91 -5.17 -16.12
C ASN A 73 6.58 -3.82 -15.50
N TYR A 74 5.31 -3.60 -15.13
CA TYR A 74 4.85 -2.28 -14.68
C TYR A 74 4.13 -2.30 -13.33
N ALA A 75 3.83 -3.49 -12.77
CA ALA A 75 3.03 -3.57 -11.56
C ALA A 75 3.25 -4.88 -10.82
N VAL A 76 2.77 -4.93 -9.59
CA VAL A 76 2.66 -6.18 -8.82
C VAL A 76 1.27 -6.28 -8.25
N LYS A 77 0.81 -7.50 -8.11
CA LYS A 77 -0.38 -7.83 -7.36
C LYS A 77 0.07 -8.26 -5.96
N LEU A 78 -0.45 -7.62 -4.94
CA LEU A 78 -0.14 -7.97 -3.55
C LEU A 78 -1.25 -8.84 -3.01
N ILE A 79 -0.89 -10.03 -2.57
CA ILE A 79 -1.85 -10.99 -2.01
C ILE A 79 -1.71 -10.93 -0.49
N PHE A 80 -2.74 -10.37 0.14
CA PHE A 80 -2.75 -10.17 1.60
C PHE A 80 -3.34 -11.38 2.31
N ASP A 81 -2.96 -11.57 3.56
CA ASP A 81 -3.42 -12.73 4.34
C ASP A 81 -4.85 -12.60 4.84
N ASP A 82 -5.50 -11.45 4.63
CA ASP A 82 -6.91 -11.28 4.94
C ASP A 82 -7.81 -11.63 3.74
N GLY A 83 -7.24 -12.16 2.67
CA GLY A 83 -7.98 -12.58 1.49
C GLY A 83 -8.06 -11.53 0.39
N HIS A 84 -7.63 -10.29 0.65
CA HIS A 84 -7.65 -9.23 -0.36
C HIS A 84 -6.49 -9.45 -1.34
N ALA A 85 -6.81 -9.58 -2.62
CA ALA A 85 -5.82 -9.88 -3.65
C ALA A 85 -6.15 -9.21 -4.99
N THR A 86 -6.99 -8.17 -5.00
CA THR A 86 -7.48 -7.58 -6.23
C THR A 86 -6.78 -6.27 -6.60
N GLY A 87 -5.85 -5.79 -5.76
CA GLY A 87 -5.17 -4.53 -6.03
C GLY A 87 -3.93 -4.73 -6.90
N LEU A 88 -3.86 -4.01 -8.01
CA LEU A 88 -2.65 -3.96 -8.84
C LEU A 88 -1.90 -2.68 -8.52
N TYR A 89 -0.71 -2.85 -7.95
CA TYR A 89 0.12 -1.71 -7.54
C TYR A 89 1.14 -1.45 -8.63
N SER A 90 0.93 -0.40 -9.42
CA SER A 90 1.93 -0.01 -10.41
C SER A 90 3.18 0.52 -9.70
N TRP A 91 4.31 0.50 -10.40
CA TRP A 91 5.56 1.04 -9.84
C TRP A 91 5.40 2.51 -9.48
N SER A 92 4.69 3.28 -10.32
CA SER A 92 4.45 4.70 -10.05
C SER A 92 3.52 4.91 -8.86
N TYR A 93 2.51 4.05 -8.69
CA TYR A 93 1.61 4.15 -7.54
C TYR A 93 2.34 3.86 -6.23
N LEU A 94 3.19 2.81 -6.23
CA LEU A 94 3.99 2.49 -5.05
C LEU A 94 4.96 3.63 -4.71
N TYR A 95 5.54 4.25 -5.73
CA TYR A 95 6.41 5.41 -5.53
C TYR A 95 5.64 6.56 -4.90
N GLU A 96 4.45 6.86 -5.43
CA GLU A 96 3.57 7.91 -4.89
C GLU A 96 3.20 7.62 -3.44
N LEU A 97 2.84 6.38 -3.12
CA LEU A 97 2.54 5.98 -1.75
C LEU A 97 3.75 6.20 -0.83
N GLY A 98 4.94 5.94 -1.34
CA GLY A 98 6.17 6.17 -0.57
C GLY A 98 6.41 7.63 -0.29
N ILE A 99 6.30 8.48 -1.32
CA ILE A 99 6.52 9.94 -1.18
C ILE A 99 5.48 10.54 -0.25
N GLU A 100 4.22 10.15 -0.37
CA GLU A 100 3.10 10.74 0.38
C GLU A 100 2.75 9.98 1.65
N HIS A 101 3.64 9.10 2.09
CA HIS A 101 3.34 8.20 3.21
C HIS A 101 2.82 8.96 4.45
N ASP A 102 3.53 9.99 4.88
CA ASP A 102 3.17 10.68 6.13
C ASP A 102 1.82 11.40 5.99
N ASN A 103 1.60 12.06 4.86
CA ASN A 103 0.33 12.75 4.62
C ASN A 103 -0.83 11.76 4.54
N ASN A 104 -0.65 10.69 3.78
CA ASN A 104 -1.68 9.67 3.63
C ASN A 104 -1.99 8.99 4.95
N TRP A 105 -0.96 8.70 5.73
CA TRP A 105 -1.15 8.02 7.01
C TRP A 105 -1.89 8.89 8.00
N MET A 106 -1.56 10.18 8.07
CA MET A 106 -2.26 11.12 8.93
C MET A 106 -3.73 11.26 8.54
N ASP A 107 -4.01 11.32 7.23
CA ASP A 107 -5.38 11.38 6.74
C ASP A 107 -6.16 10.12 7.13
N TYR A 108 -5.52 8.96 7.04
CA TYR A 108 -6.15 7.70 7.43
C TYR A 108 -6.47 7.66 8.92
N LEU A 109 -5.50 8.06 9.75
CA LEU A 109 -5.71 8.09 11.21
C LEU A 109 -6.84 9.04 11.58
N ASP A 110 -6.92 10.18 10.91
CA ASP A 110 -7.98 11.16 11.11
C ASP A 110 -9.35 10.58 10.74
N ALA A 111 -9.41 9.88 9.61
CA ALA A 111 -10.65 9.25 9.16
C ALA A 111 -11.12 8.18 10.15
N LEU A 112 -10.20 7.39 10.69
CA LEU A 112 -10.54 6.40 11.72
C LEU A 112 -11.12 7.07 12.96
N LYS A 113 -10.48 8.14 13.41
CA LYS A 113 -10.91 8.88 14.58
C LYS A 113 -12.31 9.45 14.39
N GLN A 114 -12.57 10.06 13.25
CA GLN A 114 -13.88 10.62 12.94
C GLN A 114 -14.96 9.56 12.85
N ALA A 115 -14.60 8.35 12.43
CA ALA A 115 -15.54 7.23 12.37
C ALA A 115 -15.68 6.50 13.71
N GLY A 116 -14.94 6.90 14.74
CA GLY A 116 -15.02 6.28 16.06
C GLY A 116 -14.28 4.96 16.19
N HIS A 117 -13.34 4.67 15.28
CA HIS A 117 -12.57 3.44 15.32
C HIS A 117 -11.22 3.68 15.98
N ILE A 118 -10.78 2.73 16.79
CA ILE A 118 -9.47 2.77 17.45
C ILE A 118 -8.63 1.63 16.91
N ARG A 119 -7.41 1.96 16.46
CA ARG A 119 -6.49 0.94 15.99
C ARG A 119 -6.00 0.11 17.16
N ASN A 120 -5.99 -1.21 16.98
CA ASN A 120 -5.46 -2.13 17.98
C ASN A 120 -4.01 -2.46 17.61
N THR A 121 -3.09 -1.83 18.32
CA THR A 121 -1.65 -2.03 18.07
C THR A 121 -0.99 -2.93 19.11
N ASN A 122 -1.76 -3.46 20.03
CA ASN A 122 -1.24 -4.38 21.06
C ASN A 122 -1.09 -5.78 20.47
N ASP A 123 0.04 -6.40 20.73
CA ASP A 123 0.32 -7.77 20.34
C ASP A 123 -0.02 -8.74 21.45
#